data_ce65d089899d66675954b7c4d984a512
#
_entry.id   ce65d089899d66675954b7c4d984a512
#
_cell.length_a   1.000
_cell.length_b   1.000
_cell.length_c   1.000
_cell.angle_alpha   90.00
_cell.angle_beta   90.00
_cell.angle_gamma   90.00
#
_symmetry.space_group_name_H-M   'P 1'
#
loop_
_entity.id
_entity.type
_entity.pdbx_description
1 polymer ?
#
loop_
_entity_poly.entity_id
_entity_poly.type
_entity_poly.pdbx_seq_one_letter_code
_entity_poly.pdbx_strand_id
1 'polypeptide(L)'
;MLQGKVALVTGASRGIGRACAVALAEWGAVVAVNYRQNEREALQTLSALQGDGHFLLQGDVADPEVCRNLAEQTVKQAGRLDILVNNAGIYEPLPFSEPEYMHWQHAWRRMFDVNFFSAVNLSYHAVRAMRRQGSGKIIFIASRAGIRGEANHSHYAASKGAMVVLARSMAVELARENIQVYAVAPGWVATDMAAEPLKQRGESIVAQIPVGRVADPMDVAKAVRFLASPDADYLTGITLDVNGGSYIR
;
A
#
# COMPACT_ATOMS: atom_id res chain seq x y z
N MET A 1 15.33 -5.83 13.78
CA MET A 1 14.72 -6.92 13.00
C MET A 1 14.85 -6.69 11.49
N LEU A 2 14.82 -5.42 11.01
CA LEU A 2 14.98 -5.08 9.59
C LEU A 2 16.31 -4.36 9.30
N GLN A 3 17.29 -4.49 10.20
CA GLN A 3 18.61 -3.87 10.03
C GLN A 3 19.25 -4.28 8.71
N GLY A 4 19.78 -3.31 7.96
CA GLY A 4 20.38 -3.52 6.64
C GLY A 4 19.39 -3.81 5.50
N LYS A 5 18.08 -3.73 5.77
CA LYS A 5 17.02 -3.83 4.76
C LYS A 5 16.64 -2.46 4.22
N VAL A 6 16.23 -2.41 2.96
CA VAL A 6 15.76 -1.21 2.28
C VAL A 6 14.32 -1.39 1.85
N ALA A 7 13.46 -0.46 2.24
CA ALA A 7 12.04 -0.45 1.90
C ALA A 7 11.71 0.72 0.97
N LEU A 8 10.93 0.47 -0.07
CA LEU A 8 10.25 1.49 -0.86
C LEU A 8 8.77 1.50 -0.48
N VAL A 9 8.27 2.65 -0.01
CA VAL A 9 6.85 2.83 0.35
C VAL A 9 6.23 3.87 -0.57
N THR A 10 5.21 3.47 -1.35
CA THR A 10 4.53 4.41 -2.25
C THR A 10 3.44 5.21 -1.54
N GLY A 11 3.27 6.49 -1.94
CA GLY A 11 2.31 7.38 -1.31
C GLY A 11 2.58 7.57 0.20
N ALA A 12 3.86 7.66 0.58
CA ALA A 12 4.28 7.65 1.97
C ALA A 12 4.34 9.04 2.63
N SER A 13 3.88 10.09 1.95
CA SER A 13 3.88 11.45 2.53
C SER A 13 2.87 11.62 3.67
N ARG A 14 1.85 10.78 3.80
CA ARG A 14 0.80 10.87 4.83
C ARG A 14 0.07 9.53 5.05
N GLY A 15 -0.84 9.52 6.01
CA GLY A 15 -1.77 8.41 6.27
C GLY A 15 -1.08 7.07 6.51
N ILE A 16 -1.62 6.00 5.93
CA ILE A 16 -1.10 4.63 6.07
C ILE A 16 0.35 4.53 5.57
N GLY A 17 0.68 5.17 4.45
CA GLY A 17 2.03 5.13 3.89
C GLY A 17 3.08 5.74 4.81
N ARG A 18 2.79 6.91 5.42
CA ARG A 18 3.65 7.51 6.46
C ARG A 18 3.83 6.57 7.64
N ALA A 19 2.73 6.02 8.16
CA ALA A 19 2.79 5.10 9.30
C ALA A 19 3.61 3.84 8.98
N CYS A 20 3.48 3.29 7.76
CA CYS A 20 4.31 2.17 7.30
C CYS A 20 5.79 2.54 7.24
N ALA A 21 6.12 3.72 6.70
CA ALA A 21 7.50 4.20 6.65
C ALA A 21 8.11 4.31 8.05
N VAL A 22 7.38 4.92 9.00
CA VAL A 22 7.81 5.04 10.40
C VAL A 22 8.00 3.67 11.04
N ALA A 23 7.01 2.79 10.93
CA ALA A 23 7.07 1.47 11.56
C ALA A 23 8.21 0.58 11.00
N LEU A 24 8.55 0.71 9.71
CA LEU A 24 9.68 -0.02 9.12
C LEU A 24 11.02 0.57 9.58
N ALA A 25 11.12 1.90 9.66
CA ALA A 25 12.33 2.59 10.15
C ALA A 25 12.59 2.27 11.63
N GLU A 26 11.56 2.22 12.49
CA GLU A 26 11.68 1.79 13.90
C GLU A 26 12.34 0.41 14.05
N TRP A 27 12.21 -0.47 13.05
CA TRP A 27 12.84 -1.79 13.05
C TRP A 27 14.19 -1.82 12.30
N GLY A 28 14.71 -0.66 11.91
CA GLY A 28 16.04 -0.49 11.35
C GLY A 28 16.11 -0.56 9.82
N ALA A 29 14.98 -0.56 9.10
CA ALA A 29 15.01 -0.45 7.64
C ALA A 29 15.37 0.97 7.19
N VAL A 30 16.19 1.10 6.16
CA VAL A 30 16.29 2.32 5.37
C VAL A 30 15.03 2.45 4.51
N VAL A 31 14.41 3.62 4.49
CA VAL A 31 13.14 3.83 3.78
C VAL A 31 13.27 4.88 2.69
N ALA A 32 12.93 4.49 1.46
CA ALA A 32 12.64 5.39 0.36
C ALA A 32 11.17 5.81 0.43
N VAL A 33 10.93 7.08 0.69
CA VAL A 33 9.59 7.67 0.85
C VAL A 33 9.12 8.21 -0.49
N ASN A 34 8.24 7.51 -1.19
CA ASN A 34 7.67 8.05 -2.43
C ASN A 34 6.50 8.98 -2.14
N TYR A 35 6.47 10.09 -2.85
CA TYR A 35 5.39 11.07 -2.87
C TYR A 35 5.15 11.63 -4.27
N ARG A 36 3.95 12.16 -4.54
CA ARG A 36 3.61 12.72 -5.86
C ARG A 36 3.84 14.23 -5.93
N GLN A 37 3.18 15.01 -5.08
CA GLN A 37 3.15 16.48 -5.17
C GLN A 37 3.49 17.18 -3.85
N ASN A 38 3.12 16.62 -2.71
CA ASN A 38 3.26 17.30 -1.43
C ASN A 38 4.61 16.99 -0.77
N GLU A 39 5.64 17.75 -1.20
CA GLU A 39 6.99 17.60 -0.67
C GLU A 39 7.07 17.96 0.82
N ARG A 40 6.34 18.98 1.28
CA ARG A 40 6.31 19.37 2.68
C ARG A 40 5.87 18.21 3.58
N GLU A 41 4.81 17.50 3.21
CA GLU A 41 4.33 16.32 3.94
C GLU A 41 5.34 15.16 3.86
N ALA A 42 6.01 15.00 2.73
CA ALA A 42 7.05 13.98 2.57
C ALA A 42 8.27 14.27 3.44
N LEU A 43 8.69 15.52 3.55
CA LEU A 43 9.76 15.97 4.47
C LEU A 43 9.38 15.73 5.93
N GLN A 44 8.12 15.98 6.32
CA GLN A 44 7.64 15.64 7.66
C GLN A 44 7.71 14.14 7.93
N THR A 45 7.37 13.32 6.92
CA THR A 45 7.54 11.87 7.05
C THR A 45 9.02 11.53 7.24
N LEU A 46 9.89 12.05 6.38
CA LEU A 46 11.33 11.79 6.43
C LEU A 46 11.93 12.16 7.80
N SER A 47 11.56 13.30 8.36
CA SER A 47 12.04 13.75 9.67
C SER A 47 11.53 12.91 10.86
N ALA A 48 10.46 12.15 10.68
CA ALA A 48 9.90 11.26 11.69
C ALA A 48 10.52 9.84 11.67
N LEU A 49 11.34 9.52 10.66
CA LEU A 49 11.97 8.21 10.57
C LEU A 49 13.15 8.08 11.53
N GLN A 50 13.22 6.96 12.23
CA GLN A 50 14.35 6.64 13.11
C GLN A 50 15.51 6.02 12.31
N GLY A 51 16.74 6.45 12.60
CA GLY A 51 17.94 5.99 11.91
C GLY A 51 18.36 6.93 10.79
N ASP A 52 19.31 6.47 9.97
CA ASP A 52 19.92 7.26 8.92
C ASP A 52 19.73 6.63 7.55
N GLY A 53 20.03 7.40 6.50
CA GLY A 53 20.04 6.90 5.12
C GLY A 53 18.66 6.86 4.44
N HIS A 54 17.61 7.37 5.07
CA HIS A 54 16.29 7.52 4.44
C HIS A 54 16.31 8.64 3.41
N PHE A 55 15.48 8.53 2.36
CA PHE A 55 15.43 9.51 1.29
C PHE A 55 14.06 9.63 0.64
N LEU A 56 13.86 10.75 -0.04
CA LEU A 56 12.64 11.06 -0.79
C LEU A 56 12.77 10.65 -2.25
N LEU A 57 11.69 10.13 -2.82
CA LEU A 57 11.56 9.88 -4.24
C LEU A 57 10.24 10.48 -4.75
N GLN A 58 10.34 11.57 -5.51
CA GLN A 58 9.18 12.19 -6.13
C GLN A 58 8.77 11.42 -7.40
N GLY A 59 7.46 11.16 -7.55
CA GLY A 59 6.90 10.61 -8.79
C GLY A 59 5.46 10.20 -8.65
N ASP A 60 4.71 10.33 -9.76
CA ASP A 60 3.35 9.83 -9.87
C ASP A 60 3.39 8.36 -10.32
N VAL A 61 2.99 7.46 -9.43
CA VAL A 61 3.00 6.02 -9.69
C VAL A 61 2.00 5.56 -10.77
N ALA A 62 1.09 6.44 -11.22
CA ALA A 62 0.24 6.15 -12.37
C ALA A 62 1.03 6.08 -13.69
N ASP A 63 2.24 6.66 -13.73
CA ASP A 63 3.14 6.59 -14.89
C ASP A 63 4.06 5.35 -14.76
N PRO A 64 4.03 4.40 -15.72
CA PRO A 64 4.88 3.21 -15.71
C PRO A 64 6.38 3.52 -15.71
N GLU A 65 6.83 4.59 -16.39
CA GLU A 65 8.22 4.99 -16.40
C GLU A 65 8.68 5.51 -15.03
N VAL A 66 7.81 6.22 -14.33
CA VAL A 66 8.05 6.62 -12.95
C VAL A 66 8.19 5.40 -12.05
N CYS A 67 7.34 4.39 -12.20
CA CYS A 67 7.47 3.14 -11.43
C CYS A 67 8.83 2.46 -11.65
N ARG A 68 9.32 2.41 -12.89
CA ARG A 68 10.68 1.93 -13.20
C ARG A 68 11.72 2.75 -12.45
N ASN A 69 11.66 4.06 -12.61
CA ASN A 69 12.63 4.98 -12.02
C ASN A 69 12.66 4.91 -10.48
N LEU A 70 11.52 4.76 -9.82
CA LEU A 70 11.43 4.62 -8.36
C LEU A 70 12.19 3.37 -7.87
N ALA A 71 12.00 2.23 -8.53
CA ALA A 71 12.71 0.99 -8.19
C ALA A 71 14.22 1.12 -8.46
N GLU A 72 14.61 1.65 -9.62
CA GLU A 72 16.01 1.84 -10.01
C GLU A 72 16.73 2.84 -9.09
N GLN A 73 16.11 3.98 -8.76
CA GLN A 73 16.68 4.98 -7.86
C GLN A 73 16.81 4.44 -6.44
N THR A 74 15.85 3.63 -5.96
CA THR A 74 15.99 2.97 -4.67
C THR A 74 17.24 2.10 -4.63
N VAL A 75 17.44 1.25 -5.63
CA VAL A 75 18.65 0.41 -5.70
C VAL A 75 19.91 1.24 -5.89
N LYS A 76 19.86 2.31 -6.70
CA LYS A 76 21.02 3.18 -6.95
C LYS A 76 21.49 3.90 -5.68
N GLN A 77 20.55 4.40 -4.86
CA GLN A 77 20.88 5.19 -3.66
C GLN A 77 21.22 4.31 -2.45
N ALA A 78 20.50 3.20 -2.27
CA ALA A 78 20.64 2.35 -1.08
C ALA A 78 21.29 0.97 -1.36
N GLY A 79 21.68 0.68 -2.60
CA GLY A 79 22.35 -0.56 -3.00
C GLY A 79 21.43 -1.77 -3.15
N ARG A 80 20.19 -1.70 -2.68
CA ARG A 80 19.24 -2.83 -2.65
C ARG A 80 17.79 -2.38 -2.57
N LEU A 81 16.85 -3.30 -2.77
CA LEU A 81 15.42 -3.12 -2.52
C LEU A 81 14.86 -4.43 -1.94
N ASP A 82 14.67 -4.49 -0.62
CA ASP A 82 14.22 -5.69 0.08
C ASP A 82 12.73 -5.75 0.27
N ILE A 83 12.10 -4.60 0.49
CA ILE A 83 10.69 -4.50 0.85
C ILE A 83 10.03 -3.46 -0.06
N LEU A 84 8.96 -3.87 -0.75
CA LEU A 84 8.10 -2.97 -1.48
C LEU A 84 6.73 -2.91 -0.80
N VAL A 85 6.30 -1.71 -0.40
CA VAL A 85 4.94 -1.47 0.09
C VAL A 85 4.17 -0.67 -0.97
N ASN A 86 3.31 -1.36 -1.71
CA ASN A 86 2.38 -0.77 -2.67
C ASN A 86 1.19 -0.18 -1.91
N ASN A 87 1.31 1.07 -1.47
CA ASN A 87 0.31 1.76 -0.66
C ASN A 87 -0.42 2.88 -1.42
N ALA A 88 0.22 3.53 -2.39
CA ALA A 88 -0.41 4.61 -3.15
C ALA A 88 -1.79 4.21 -3.67
N GLY A 89 -2.74 5.13 -3.57
CA GLY A 89 -4.11 4.89 -4.02
C GLY A 89 -5.00 6.10 -3.86
N ILE A 90 -6.12 6.07 -4.57
CA ILE A 90 -7.20 7.05 -4.50
C ILE A 90 -8.51 6.34 -4.13
N TYR A 91 -9.45 7.09 -3.56
CA TYR A 91 -10.78 6.64 -3.18
C TYR A 91 -11.76 7.76 -3.50
N GLU A 92 -12.57 7.57 -4.51
CA GLU A 92 -13.53 8.56 -5.00
C GLU A 92 -14.87 7.87 -5.27
N PRO A 93 -16.01 8.50 -4.97
CA PRO A 93 -17.30 7.92 -5.27
C PRO A 93 -17.56 7.98 -6.80
N LEU A 94 -18.14 6.91 -7.33
CA LEU A 94 -18.62 6.84 -8.71
C LEU A 94 -19.82 5.90 -8.78
N PRO A 95 -21.05 6.42 -8.65
CA PRO A 95 -22.24 5.59 -8.71
C PRO A 95 -22.50 5.10 -10.16
N PHE A 96 -23.18 3.96 -10.30
CA PHE A 96 -23.65 3.51 -11.62
C PHE A 96 -24.72 4.40 -12.25
N SER A 97 -25.28 5.34 -11.47
CA SER A 97 -26.20 6.37 -11.95
C SER A 97 -25.50 7.61 -12.53
N GLU A 98 -24.16 7.61 -12.62
CA GLU A 98 -23.42 8.69 -13.29
C GLU A 98 -23.91 8.84 -14.73
N PRO A 99 -24.48 10.01 -15.12
CA PRO A 99 -25.12 10.16 -16.43
C PRO A 99 -24.11 10.26 -17.57
N GLU A 100 -22.91 10.77 -17.29
CA GLU A 100 -21.89 11.00 -18.31
C GLU A 100 -20.99 9.78 -18.47
N TYR A 101 -21.26 8.93 -19.46
CA TYR A 101 -20.53 7.68 -19.69
C TYR A 101 -19.02 7.88 -19.89
N MET A 102 -18.61 8.93 -20.59
CA MET A 102 -17.17 9.19 -20.80
C MET A 102 -16.47 9.60 -19.51
N HIS A 103 -17.13 10.39 -18.65
CA HIS A 103 -16.64 10.69 -17.30
C HIS A 103 -16.50 9.42 -16.47
N TRP A 104 -17.56 8.59 -16.45
CA TRP A 104 -17.57 7.30 -15.76
C TRP A 104 -16.41 6.39 -16.22
N GLN A 105 -16.21 6.26 -17.54
CA GLN A 105 -15.15 5.43 -18.09
C GLN A 105 -13.75 5.97 -17.75
N HIS A 106 -13.53 7.28 -17.80
CA HIS A 106 -12.25 7.89 -17.42
C HIS A 106 -11.94 7.68 -15.92
N ALA A 107 -12.94 7.80 -15.05
CA ALA A 107 -12.78 7.56 -13.62
C ALA A 107 -12.37 6.10 -13.33
N TRP A 108 -12.95 5.13 -14.04
CA TRP A 108 -12.53 3.73 -13.96
C TRP A 108 -11.05 3.53 -14.36
N ARG A 109 -10.65 4.07 -15.50
CA ARG A 109 -9.26 3.97 -15.97
C ARG A 109 -8.31 4.58 -14.96
N ARG A 110 -8.55 5.83 -14.55
CA ARG A 110 -7.73 6.51 -13.56
C ARG A 110 -7.62 5.74 -12.24
N MET A 111 -8.74 5.17 -11.76
CA MET A 111 -8.75 4.35 -10.55
C MET A 111 -7.83 3.13 -10.69
N PHE A 112 -7.88 2.45 -11.82
CA PHE A 112 -7.03 1.29 -12.08
C PHE A 112 -5.58 1.68 -12.30
N ASP A 113 -5.30 2.76 -13.02
CA ASP A 113 -3.93 3.23 -13.24
C ASP A 113 -3.23 3.54 -11.91
N VAL A 114 -3.91 4.27 -11.02
CA VAL A 114 -3.34 4.66 -9.73
C VAL A 114 -3.33 3.50 -8.73
N ASN A 115 -4.42 2.75 -8.59
CA ASN A 115 -4.54 1.76 -7.51
C ASN A 115 -3.96 0.39 -7.88
N PHE A 116 -4.05 -0.02 -9.13
CA PHE A 116 -3.70 -1.38 -9.55
C PHE A 116 -2.48 -1.42 -10.46
N PHE A 117 -2.50 -0.73 -11.62
CA PHE A 117 -1.38 -0.82 -12.57
C PHE A 117 -0.09 -0.22 -12.01
N SER A 118 -0.16 0.80 -11.15
CA SER A 118 1.00 1.29 -10.40
C SER A 118 1.69 0.17 -9.63
N ALA A 119 0.90 -0.62 -8.88
CA ALA A 119 1.39 -1.71 -8.06
C ALA A 119 1.93 -2.87 -8.93
N VAL A 120 1.30 -3.16 -10.07
CA VAL A 120 1.79 -4.15 -11.05
C VAL A 120 3.16 -3.73 -11.60
N ASN A 121 3.24 -2.50 -12.13
CA ASN A 121 4.46 -1.98 -12.77
C ASN A 121 5.63 -1.92 -11.77
N LEU A 122 5.38 -1.37 -10.57
CA LEU A 122 6.43 -1.26 -9.57
C LEU A 122 6.87 -2.64 -9.06
N SER A 123 5.94 -3.58 -8.88
CA SER A 123 6.28 -4.95 -8.48
C SER A 123 7.13 -5.65 -9.54
N TYR A 124 6.86 -5.45 -10.83
CA TYR A 124 7.70 -5.99 -11.92
C TYR A 124 9.16 -5.56 -11.77
N HIS A 125 9.41 -4.27 -11.54
CA HIS A 125 10.76 -3.75 -11.40
C HIS A 125 11.41 -4.15 -10.08
N ALA A 126 10.65 -4.20 -8.98
CA ALA A 126 11.12 -4.67 -7.67
C ALA A 126 11.53 -6.15 -7.72
N VAL A 127 10.73 -7.03 -8.32
CA VAL A 127 11.06 -8.45 -8.48
C VAL A 127 12.38 -8.64 -9.20
N ARG A 128 12.68 -7.85 -10.24
CA ARG A 128 13.99 -7.92 -10.95
C ARG A 128 15.17 -7.55 -10.03
N ALA A 129 14.99 -6.61 -9.12
CA ALA A 129 16.00 -6.27 -8.11
C ALA A 129 16.12 -7.40 -7.06
N MET A 130 15.01 -7.88 -6.55
CA MET A 130 14.94 -8.94 -5.54
C MET A 130 15.51 -10.26 -6.05
N ARG A 131 15.28 -10.63 -7.31
CA ARG A 131 15.91 -11.80 -7.96
C ARG A 131 17.43 -11.73 -7.94
N ARG A 132 18.01 -10.57 -8.25
CA ARG A 132 19.47 -10.38 -8.20
C ARG A 132 20.04 -10.45 -6.78
N GLN A 133 19.24 -10.14 -5.78
CA GLN A 133 19.59 -10.18 -4.35
C GLN A 133 19.33 -11.55 -3.71
N GLY A 134 18.52 -12.41 -4.34
CA GLY A 134 18.11 -13.72 -3.85
C GLY A 134 17.04 -13.68 -2.77
N SER A 135 16.38 -12.54 -2.55
CA SER A 135 15.26 -12.41 -1.58
C SER A 135 14.50 -11.10 -1.75
N GLY A 136 13.25 -11.07 -1.29
CA GLY A 136 12.45 -9.85 -1.25
C GLY A 136 11.06 -10.04 -0.65
N LYS A 137 10.40 -8.94 -0.34
CA LYS A 137 9.02 -8.92 0.17
C LYS A 137 8.20 -7.85 -0.52
N ILE A 138 7.01 -8.22 -0.97
CA ILE A 138 6.06 -7.30 -1.60
C ILE A 138 4.77 -7.31 -0.80
N ILE A 139 4.33 -6.13 -0.37
CA ILE A 139 3.13 -5.97 0.46
C ILE A 139 2.19 -5.00 -0.26
N PHE A 140 0.98 -5.46 -0.57
CA PHE A 140 -0.06 -4.65 -1.18
C PHE A 140 -1.01 -4.12 -0.10
N ILE A 141 -1.25 -2.82 -0.08
CA ILE A 141 -2.32 -2.22 0.73
C ILE A 141 -3.61 -2.28 -0.08
N ALA A 142 -4.32 -3.38 0.10
CA ALA A 142 -5.64 -3.63 -0.50
C ALA A 142 -6.74 -2.90 0.28
N SER A 143 -7.89 -3.52 0.49
CA SER A 143 -9.00 -3.02 1.31
C SER A 143 -10.00 -4.14 1.56
N ARG A 144 -10.73 -4.09 2.68
CA ARG A 144 -11.92 -4.95 2.86
C ARG A 144 -12.96 -4.74 1.75
N ALA A 145 -13.01 -3.54 1.14
CA ALA A 145 -13.89 -3.25 0.02
C ALA A 145 -13.61 -4.16 -1.19
N GLY A 146 -12.35 -4.53 -1.42
CA GLY A 146 -11.96 -5.47 -2.48
C GLY A 146 -12.43 -6.91 -2.26
N ILE A 147 -12.97 -7.22 -1.09
CA ILE A 147 -13.49 -8.55 -0.73
C ILE A 147 -15.00 -8.53 -0.64
N ARG A 148 -15.58 -7.55 0.09
CA ARG A 148 -17.03 -7.46 0.31
C ARG A 148 -17.81 -6.60 -0.69
N GLY A 149 -17.10 -5.80 -1.51
CA GLY A 149 -17.68 -4.73 -2.30
C GLY A 149 -17.95 -3.45 -1.50
N GLU A 150 -18.20 -2.34 -2.21
CA GLU A 150 -18.52 -1.04 -1.61
C GLU A 150 -19.48 -0.28 -2.54
N ALA A 151 -20.66 0.07 -2.04
CA ALA A 151 -21.64 0.82 -2.83
C ALA A 151 -21.07 2.19 -3.25
N ASN A 152 -21.38 2.61 -4.47
CA ASN A 152 -20.88 3.84 -5.12
C ASN A 152 -19.35 3.90 -5.30
N HIS A 153 -18.62 2.80 -5.03
CA HIS A 153 -17.16 2.72 -5.15
C HIS A 153 -16.74 1.43 -5.88
N SER A 154 -17.52 0.97 -6.84
CA SER A 154 -17.30 -0.32 -7.51
C SER A 154 -15.92 -0.43 -8.17
N HIS A 155 -15.45 0.64 -8.83
CA HIS A 155 -14.13 0.71 -9.46
C HIS A 155 -12.99 0.63 -8.42
N TYR A 156 -13.15 1.27 -7.24
CA TYR A 156 -12.23 1.14 -6.13
C TYR A 156 -12.20 -0.31 -5.60
N ALA A 157 -13.39 -0.86 -5.30
CA ALA A 157 -13.51 -2.22 -4.79
C ALA A 157 -12.90 -3.23 -5.77
N ALA A 158 -13.18 -3.09 -7.08
CA ALA A 158 -12.61 -3.94 -8.11
C ALA A 158 -11.07 -3.81 -8.17
N SER A 159 -10.52 -2.60 -8.12
CA SER A 159 -9.06 -2.39 -8.12
C SER A 159 -8.39 -3.04 -6.90
N LYS A 160 -9.00 -2.95 -5.72
CA LYS A 160 -8.47 -3.55 -4.49
C LYS A 160 -8.66 -5.08 -4.44
N GLY A 161 -9.74 -5.60 -5.04
CA GLY A 161 -9.92 -7.04 -5.25
C GLY A 161 -8.89 -7.62 -6.21
N ALA A 162 -8.59 -6.91 -7.30
CA ALA A 162 -7.53 -7.29 -8.24
C ALA A 162 -6.16 -7.39 -7.56
N MET A 163 -5.83 -6.45 -6.63
CA MET A 163 -4.58 -6.52 -5.84
C MET A 163 -4.51 -7.79 -4.98
N VAL A 164 -5.63 -8.22 -4.38
CA VAL A 164 -5.68 -9.44 -3.55
C VAL A 164 -5.36 -10.68 -4.39
N VAL A 165 -5.96 -10.78 -5.58
CA VAL A 165 -5.72 -11.91 -6.48
C VAL A 165 -4.31 -11.86 -7.06
N LEU A 166 -3.81 -10.67 -7.43
CA LEU A 166 -2.43 -10.47 -7.88
C LEU A 166 -1.42 -10.95 -6.82
N ALA A 167 -1.62 -10.56 -5.56
CA ALA A 167 -0.73 -10.98 -4.46
C ALA A 167 -0.65 -12.50 -4.33
N ARG A 168 -1.78 -13.19 -4.45
CA ARG A 168 -1.84 -14.66 -4.41
C ARG A 168 -1.11 -15.30 -5.59
N SER A 169 -1.33 -14.79 -6.81
CA SER A 169 -0.69 -15.29 -8.02
C SER A 169 0.83 -15.12 -7.95
N MET A 170 1.29 -13.92 -7.57
CA MET A 170 2.72 -13.64 -7.41
C MET A 170 3.35 -14.47 -6.28
N ALA A 171 2.64 -14.71 -5.18
CA ALA A 171 3.14 -15.54 -4.09
C ALA A 171 3.43 -16.98 -4.55
N VAL A 172 2.53 -17.57 -5.34
CA VAL A 172 2.72 -18.93 -5.90
C VAL A 172 3.90 -18.96 -6.88
N GLU A 173 4.01 -17.94 -7.74
CA GLU A 173 5.06 -17.85 -8.75
C GLU A 173 6.45 -17.65 -8.13
N LEU A 174 6.56 -16.77 -7.13
CA LEU A 174 7.85 -16.24 -6.66
C LEU A 174 8.38 -16.93 -5.38
N ALA A 175 7.61 -17.80 -4.74
CA ALA A 175 7.98 -18.41 -3.47
C ALA A 175 9.32 -19.17 -3.54
N ARG A 176 9.57 -19.89 -4.63
CA ARG A 176 10.83 -20.64 -4.83
C ARG A 176 12.04 -19.74 -5.06
N GLU A 177 11.82 -18.47 -5.36
CA GLU A 177 12.86 -17.45 -5.53
C GLU A 177 13.12 -16.67 -4.23
N ASN A 178 12.56 -17.15 -3.10
CA ASN A 178 12.63 -16.48 -1.80
C ASN A 178 12.09 -15.03 -1.84
N ILE A 179 11.02 -14.82 -2.60
CA ILE A 179 10.28 -13.55 -2.67
C ILE A 179 8.87 -13.82 -2.14
N GLN A 180 8.56 -13.25 -0.98
CA GLN A 180 7.26 -13.40 -0.33
C GLN A 180 6.34 -12.23 -0.73
N VAL A 181 5.07 -12.56 -0.94
CA VAL A 181 4.06 -11.58 -1.38
C VAL A 181 2.84 -11.65 -0.49
N TYR A 182 2.36 -10.50 -0.05
CA TYR A 182 1.26 -10.38 0.90
C TYR A 182 0.28 -9.28 0.48
N ALA A 183 -0.95 -9.38 0.94
CA ALA A 183 -1.90 -8.28 0.94
C ALA A 183 -2.32 -7.95 2.38
N VAL A 184 -2.54 -6.68 2.66
CA VAL A 184 -3.22 -6.20 3.87
C VAL A 184 -4.53 -5.60 3.43
N ALA A 185 -5.63 -5.94 4.11
CA ALA A 185 -6.98 -5.46 3.80
C ALA A 185 -7.52 -4.59 4.96
N PRO A 186 -7.21 -3.28 4.99
CA PRO A 186 -7.73 -2.40 6.01
C PRO A 186 -9.24 -2.20 5.91
N GLY A 187 -9.87 -1.94 7.07
CA GLY A 187 -11.19 -1.33 7.15
C GLY A 187 -11.12 0.19 7.04
N TRP A 188 -11.97 0.89 7.81
CA TRP A 188 -11.91 2.34 7.95
C TRP A 188 -10.68 2.73 8.79
N VAL A 189 -9.86 3.63 8.25
CA VAL A 189 -8.63 4.15 8.87
C VAL A 189 -8.70 5.67 8.93
N ALA A 190 -8.34 6.27 10.05
CA ALA A 190 -8.34 7.71 10.26
C ALA A 190 -7.25 8.40 9.43
N THR A 191 -7.57 8.71 8.19
CA THR A 191 -6.70 9.37 7.21
C THR A 191 -7.46 10.48 6.50
N ASP A 192 -6.76 11.37 5.80
CA ASP A 192 -7.40 12.42 4.98
C ASP A 192 -8.38 11.83 3.96
N MET A 193 -8.08 10.67 3.40
CA MET A 193 -8.95 9.95 2.46
C MET A 193 -10.31 9.60 3.06
N ALA A 194 -10.35 9.32 4.36
CA ALA A 194 -11.55 8.95 5.09
C ALA A 194 -12.20 10.14 5.82
N ALA A 195 -11.59 11.32 5.82
CA ALA A 195 -12.01 12.46 6.64
C ALA A 195 -13.45 12.89 6.35
N GLU A 196 -13.81 13.07 5.08
CA GLU A 196 -15.16 13.51 4.71
C GLU A 196 -16.23 12.43 5.01
N PRO A 197 -16.07 11.14 4.63
CA PRO A 197 -16.98 10.09 5.08
C PRO A 197 -17.12 9.98 6.61
N LEU A 198 -16.03 10.11 7.35
CA LEU A 198 -16.04 10.04 8.81
C LEU A 198 -16.76 11.24 9.44
N LYS A 199 -16.61 12.44 8.86
CA LYS A 199 -17.35 13.62 9.29
C LYS A 199 -18.85 13.48 9.07
N GLN A 200 -19.26 12.91 7.94
CA GLN A 200 -20.67 12.77 7.58
C GLN A 200 -21.38 11.60 8.27
N ARG A 201 -20.67 10.46 8.46
CA ARG A 201 -21.27 9.19 8.88
C ARG A 201 -20.45 8.47 9.96
N GLY A 202 -19.63 9.20 10.75
CA GLY A 202 -18.70 8.60 11.70
C GLY A 202 -19.34 7.62 12.67
N GLU A 203 -20.46 8.01 13.30
CA GLU A 203 -21.18 7.14 14.23
C GLU A 203 -21.67 5.84 13.58
N SER A 204 -22.26 5.94 12.38
CA SER A 204 -22.73 4.76 11.64
C SER A 204 -21.59 3.86 11.14
N ILE A 205 -20.44 4.46 10.87
CA ILE A 205 -19.21 3.72 10.49
C ILE A 205 -18.68 2.97 11.73
N VAL A 206 -18.56 3.65 12.87
CA VAL A 206 -18.05 3.05 14.11
C VAL A 206 -19.00 1.94 14.61
N ALA A 207 -20.32 2.13 14.50
CA ALA A 207 -21.29 1.11 14.87
C ALA A 207 -21.15 -0.21 14.10
N GLN A 208 -20.52 -0.20 12.90
CA GLN A 208 -20.24 -1.39 12.12
C GLN A 208 -18.90 -2.05 12.47
N ILE A 209 -18.13 -1.48 13.39
CA ILE A 209 -16.80 -1.98 13.76
C ILE A 209 -16.88 -2.60 15.16
N PRO A 210 -16.81 -3.93 15.30
CA PRO A 210 -16.90 -4.59 16.61
C PRO A 210 -15.89 -4.09 17.66
N VAL A 211 -14.68 -3.69 17.23
CA VAL A 211 -13.67 -3.08 18.12
C VAL A 211 -14.09 -1.70 18.64
N GLY A 212 -15.14 -1.08 18.08
CA GLY A 212 -15.74 0.17 18.58
C GLY A 212 -15.00 1.44 18.19
N ARG A 213 -14.01 1.38 17.27
CA ARG A 213 -13.31 2.56 16.78
C ARG A 213 -12.83 2.38 15.33
N VAL A 214 -12.62 3.49 14.65
CA VAL A 214 -11.86 3.54 13.41
C VAL A 214 -10.39 3.19 13.70
N ALA A 215 -9.73 2.50 12.79
CA ALA A 215 -8.31 2.17 12.94
C ALA A 215 -7.43 3.44 12.86
N ASP A 216 -6.38 3.48 13.65
CA ASP A 216 -5.27 4.39 13.44
C ASP A 216 -4.39 3.87 12.28
N PRO A 217 -3.76 4.75 11.46
CA PRO A 217 -2.79 4.32 10.45
C PRO A 217 -1.72 3.36 10.98
N MET A 218 -1.32 3.51 12.24
CA MET A 218 -0.34 2.64 12.88
C MET A 218 -0.88 1.21 13.14
N ASP A 219 -2.19 1.01 13.26
CA ASP A 219 -2.77 -0.35 13.35
C ASP A 219 -2.48 -1.15 12.07
N VAL A 220 -2.54 -0.48 10.90
CA VAL A 220 -2.20 -1.08 9.60
C VAL A 220 -0.68 -1.25 9.47
N ALA A 221 0.07 -0.23 9.86
CA ALA A 221 1.54 -0.22 9.75
C ALA A 221 2.20 -1.34 10.56
N LYS A 222 1.68 -1.67 11.75
CA LYS A 222 2.15 -2.81 12.56
C LYS A 222 1.97 -4.14 11.84
N ALA A 223 0.87 -4.33 11.12
CA ALA A 223 0.66 -5.51 10.30
C ALA A 223 1.66 -5.57 9.13
N VAL A 224 1.88 -4.44 8.44
CA VAL A 224 2.89 -4.32 7.37
C VAL A 224 4.29 -4.65 7.90
N ARG A 225 4.66 -4.08 9.04
CA ARG A 225 5.95 -4.31 9.68
C ARG A 225 6.16 -5.79 10.05
N PHE A 226 5.13 -6.46 10.58
CA PHE A 226 5.17 -7.90 10.85
C PHE A 226 5.37 -8.69 9.55
N LEU A 227 4.60 -8.41 8.49
CA LEU A 227 4.75 -9.09 7.20
C LEU A 227 6.11 -8.83 6.53
N ALA A 228 6.74 -7.70 6.83
CA ALA A 228 8.09 -7.38 6.37
C ALA A 228 9.19 -8.17 7.12
N SER A 229 8.90 -8.75 8.28
CA SER A 229 9.85 -9.52 9.09
C SER A 229 10.03 -10.96 8.61
N PRO A 230 11.13 -11.64 8.98
CA PRO A 230 11.31 -13.06 8.70
C PRO A 230 10.22 -13.97 9.30
N ASP A 231 9.59 -13.54 10.40
CA ASP A 231 8.55 -14.32 11.09
C ASP A 231 7.31 -14.58 10.21
N ALA A 232 7.14 -13.79 9.15
CA ALA A 232 6.02 -13.92 8.21
C ALA A 232 6.34 -14.75 6.95
N ASP A 233 7.55 -15.27 6.79
CA ASP A 233 7.97 -15.91 5.52
C ASP A 233 7.04 -17.03 5.07
N TYR A 234 6.58 -17.87 6.01
CA TYR A 234 5.67 -18.98 5.70
C TYR A 234 4.21 -18.54 5.44
N LEU A 235 3.90 -17.26 5.62
CA LEU A 235 2.57 -16.68 5.37
C LEU A 235 2.41 -16.12 3.94
N THR A 236 3.36 -16.38 3.03
CA THR A 236 3.26 -15.84 1.66
C THR A 236 1.92 -16.19 1.01
N GLY A 237 1.31 -15.24 0.31
CA GLY A 237 -0.01 -15.36 -0.30
C GLY A 237 -1.20 -14.99 0.61
N ILE A 238 -0.97 -14.75 1.91
CA ILE A 238 -2.04 -14.35 2.82
C ILE A 238 -2.58 -12.96 2.46
N THR A 239 -3.86 -12.77 2.70
CA THR A 239 -4.44 -11.43 2.85
C THR A 239 -4.79 -11.24 4.32
N LEU A 240 -4.08 -10.35 4.99
CA LEU A 240 -4.27 -10.06 6.41
C LEU A 240 -5.32 -8.96 6.58
N ASP A 241 -6.45 -9.29 7.19
CA ASP A 241 -7.51 -8.35 7.49
C ASP A 241 -7.14 -7.48 8.71
N VAL A 242 -7.18 -6.15 8.53
CA VAL A 242 -6.96 -5.15 9.59
C VAL A 242 -8.16 -4.21 9.63
N ASN A 243 -9.29 -4.73 10.09
CA ASN A 243 -10.58 -4.05 9.93
C ASN A 243 -11.44 -3.99 11.20
N GLY A 244 -10.90 -4.36 12.37
CA GLY A 244 -11.60 -4.31 13.64
C GLY A 244 -12.82 -5.23 13.73
N GLY A 245 -12.85 -6.30 12.92
CA GLY A 245 -13.98 -7.24 12.85
C GLY A 245 -15.15 -6.75 11.99
N SER A 246 -15.02 -5.61 11.30
CA SER A 246 -16.11 -5.05 10.47
C SER A 246 -16.42 -5.88 9.20
N TYR A 247 -15.60 -6.86 8.92
CA TYR A 247 -15.83 -7.92 7.94
C TYR A 247 -14.98 -9.14 8.32
N ILE A 248 -15.61 -10.30 8.41
CA ILE A 248 -14.98 -11.59 8.70
C ILE A 248 -15.28 -12.52 7.51
N ARG A 249 -14.29 -13.22 6.99
CA ARG A 249 -14.41 -14.19 5.89
C ARG A 249 -14.00 -15.58 6.36
#